data_f21e02d1228a70a94f91c123c0ae43ca
#
_entry.id   f21e02d1228a70a94f91c123c0ae43ca
#
_cell.length_a   1.000
_cell.length_b   1.000
_cell.length_c   1.000
_cell.angle_alpha   90.00
_cell.angle_beta   90.00
_cell.angle_gamma   90.00
#
_symmetry.space_group_name_H-M   'P 1'
#
loop_
_entity.id
_entity.type
_entity.pdbx_description
1 polymer ?
#
loop_
_entity_poly.entity_id
_entity_poly.type
_entity_poly.pdbx_seq_one_letter_code
_entity_poly.pdbx_strand_id
1 'polypeptide(L)'
;MPTKQSILIVDDEFGLAEMLRDMLRESGFEVTLAINGRLALEILEEAKVDLVLTDMMMPVIDGAELAAAMRRDDRHRDTPIIVMTSLPTALPQPNGLFDAVLRKPFTPDRLLEAMSSCLGSANEAATEWSSRGERESGSGVDG
;
A
#
# COMPACT_ATOMS: atom_id res chain seq x y z
N MET A 1 20.40 -12.80 -0.59
CA MET A 1 19.36 -12.22 0.26
C MET A 1 18.30 -11.56 -0.57
N PRO A 2 17.08 -11.87 -0.32
CA PRO A 2 16.03 -11.18 -1.05
C PRO A 2 16.00 -9.73 -0.63
N THR A 3 15.73 -8.89 -1.61
CA THR A 3 15.57 -7.46 -1.36
C THR A 3 14.22 -7.23 -0.71
N LYS A 4 14.18 -6.40 0.31
CA LYS A 4 12.92 -6.03 0.92
C LYS A 4 12.08 -5.25 -0.06
N GLN A 5 10.79 -5.47 -0.02
CA GLN A 5 9.88 -4.68 -0.83
C GLN A 5 9.68 -3.32 -0.18
N SER A 6 9.58 -2.30 -1.00
CA SER A 6 9.51 -0.93 -0.52
C SER A 6 8.10 -0.39 -0.66
N ILE A 7 7.64 0.25 0.41
CA ILE A 7 6.29 0.78 0.51
C ILE A 7 6.40 2.28 0.76
N LEU A 8 5.64 3.07 0.03
CA LEU A 8 5.52 4.49 0.28
C LEU A 8 4.16 4.74 0.93
N ILE A 9 4.17 5.26 2.13
CA ILE A 9 2.94 5.62 2.83
C ILE A 9 2.74 7.13 2.72
N VAL A 10 1.57 7.54 2.24
CA VAL A 10 1.26 8.95 2.05
C VAL A 10 0.04 9.28 2.91
N ASP A 11 0.23 10.06 3.95
CA ASP A 11 -0.86 10.38 4.86
C ASP A 11 -0.46 11.63 5.64
N ASP A 12 -1.35 12.61 5.70
CA ASP A 12 -1.06 13.82 6.45
C ASP A 12 -1.33 13.65 7.94
N GLU A 13 -1.85 12.51 8.33
CA GLU A 13 -2.04 12.16 9.73
C GLU A 13 -0.80 11.44 10.22
N PHE A 14 0.16 12.19 10.73
CA PHE A 14 1.48 11.68 10.97
C PHE A 14 1.53 10.53 11.96
N GLY A 15 0.73 10.60 13.03
CA GLY A 15 0.71 9.53 14.01
C GLY A 15 0.28 8.20 13.44
N LEU A 16 -0.74 8.21 12.61
CA LEU A 16 -1.18 6.98 11.95
C LEU A 16 -0.11 6.48 10.99
N ALA A 17 0.48 7.38 10.24
CA ALA A 17 1.51 7.00 9.28
C ALA A 17 2.70 6.35 9.99
N GLU A 18 3.11 6.89 11.11
CA GLU A 18 4.22 6.32 11.87
C GLU A 18 3.89 4.93 12.38
N MET A 19 2.67 4.75 12.87
CA MET A 19 2.25 3.47 13.38
C MET A 19 2.26 2.42 12.27
N LEU A 20 1.74 2.79 11.12
CA LEU A 20 1.74 1.88 9.98
C LEU A 20 3.15 1.56 9.52
N ARG A 21 4.02 2.57 9.49
CA ARG A 21 5.41 2.35 9.13
C ARG A 21 6.07 1.32 10.04
N ASP A 22 5.90 1.51 11.35
CA ASP A 22 6.55 0.61 12.30
C ASP A 22 6.04 -0.80 12.15
N MET A 23 4.73 -0.94 11.97
CA MET A 23 4.13 -2.25 11.79
C MET A 23 4.66 -2.93 10.52
N LEU A 24 4.74 -2.20 9.43
CA LEU A 24 5.18 -2.79 8.18
C LEU A 24 6.67 -3.10 8.20
N ARG A 25 7.46 -2.29 8.89
CA ARG A 25 8.86 -2.60 9.05
C ARG A 25 9.06 -3.88 9.83
N GLU A 26 8.24 -4.09 10.85
CA GLU A 26 8.31 -5.34 11.59
C GLU A 26 7.92 -6.54 10.71
N SER A 27 7.10 -6.30 9.72
CA SER A 27 6.70 -7.35 8.79
C SER A 27 7.70 -7.55 7.66
N GLY A 28 8.79 -6.82 7.65
CA GLY A 28 9.86 -7.05 6.69
C GLY A 28 9.89 -6.11 5.50
N PHE A 29 9.12 -5.03 5.52
CA PHE A 29 9.11 -4.08 4.42
C PHE A 29 10.02 -2.90 4.70
N GLU A 30 10.51 -2.28 3.63
CA GLU A 30 11.13 -0.98 3.74
C GLU A 30 10.04 0.05 3.55
N VAL A 31 10.01 1.07 4.40
CA VAL A 31 8.91 2.02 4.38
C VAL A 31 9.42 3.45 4.37
N THR A 32 8.88 4.25 3.49
CA THR A 32 9.13 5.67 3.41
C THR A 32 7.81 6.40 3.65
N LEU A 33 7.84 7.48 4.38
CA LEU A 33 6.65 8.28 4.66
C LEU A 33 6.68 9.58 3.88
N ALA A 34 5.52 9.98 3.37
CA ALA A 34 5.31 11.31 2.83
C ALA A 34 4.07 11.87 3.49
N ILE A 35 4.14 13.11 3.96
CA ILE A 35 3.02 13.69 4.69
C ILE A 35 2.00 14.36 3.76
N ASN A 36 2.26 14.37 2.48
CA ASN A 36 1.27 14.86 1.51
C ASN A 36 1.64 14.31 0.13
N GLY A 37 0.73 14.53 -0.81
CA GLY A 37 0.91 13.99 -2.16
C GLY A 37 2.05 14.64 -2.92
N ARG A 38 2.34 15.91 -2.64
CA ARG A 38 3.42 16.58 -3.31
C ARG A 38 4.76 15.97 -2.93
N LEU A 39 4.97 15.74 -1.63
CA LEU A 39 6.20 15.09 -1.19
C LEU A 39 6.30 13.68 -1.73
N ALA A 40 5.16 12.99 -1.83
CA ALA A 40 5.14 11.67 -2.41
C ALA A 40 5.65 11.70 -3.85
N LEU A 41 5.20 12.68 -4.63
CA LEU A 41 5.64 12.78 -6.02
C LEU A 41 7.13 13.10 -6.11
N GLU A 42 7.63 13.92 -5.18
CA GLU A 42 9.06 14.21 -5.15
C GLU A 42 9.87 12.95 -4.86
N ILE A 43 9.41 12.15 -3.93
CA ILE A 43 10.08 10.89 -3.62
C ILE A 43 10.05 9.97 -4.83
N LEU A 44 8.93 9.91 -5.51
CA LEU A 44 8.78 9.03 -6.66
C LEU A 44 9.59 9.46 -7.86
N GLU A 45 10.01 10.72 -7.91
CA GLU A 45 10.92 11.16 -8.96
C GLU A 45 12.30 10.51 -8.82
N GLU A 46 12.67 10.18 -7.60
CA GLU A 46 14.02 9.69 -7.34
C GLU A 46 14.08 8.22 -6.96
N ALA A 47 12.95 7.60 -6.68
CA ALA A 47 12.94 6.23 -6.21
C ALA A 47 11.75 5.49 -6.77
N LYS A 48 11.94 4.20 -6.98
CA LYS A 48 10.84 3.34 -7.37
C LYS A 48 10.42 2.53 -6.15
N VAL A 49 9.12 2.43 -5.95
CA VAL A 49 8.58 1.67 -4.83
C VAL A 49 7.74 0.52 -5.36
N ASP A 50 7.54 -0.47 -4.51
CA ASP A 50 6.77 -1.64 -4.90
C ASP A 50 5.28 -1.46 -4.67
N LEU A 51 4.91 -0.52 -3.79
CA LEU A 51 3.50 -0.27 -3.50
C LEU A 51 3.35 1.09 -2.85
N VAL A 52 2.27 1.79 -3.18
CA VAL A 52 1.92 3.05 -2.55
C VAL A 52 0.64 2.85 -1.74
N LEU A 53 0.68 3.28 -0.48
CA LEU A 53 -0.47 3.25 0.41
C LEU A 53 -0.79 4.69 0.73
N THR A 54 -1.87 5.23 0.19
CA THR A 54 -2.15 6.65 0.30
C THR A 54 -3.52 6.92 0.89
N ASP A 55 -3.60 7.95 1.71
CA ASP A 55 -4.88 8.47 2.13
C ASP A 55 -5.58 9.09 0.92
N MET A 56 -6.90 9.03 0.90
CA MET A 56 -7.67 9.65 -0.16
C MET A 56 -7.71 11.16 0.01
N MET A 57 -7.97 11.62 1.24
CA MET A 57 -8.21 13.03 1.49
C MET A 57 -6.98 13.69 2.07
N MET A 58 -6.34 14.49 1.28
CA MET A 58 -5.15 15.24 1.70
C MET A 58 -5.22 16.61 1.06
N PRO A 59 -4.66 17.64 1.71
CA PRO A 59 -4.63 18.95 1.08
C PRO A 59 -3.67 19.01 -0.08
N VAL A 60 -3.89 19.92 -0.97
CA VAL A 60 -3.08 20.23 -2.13
C VAL A 60 -3.20 19.16 -3.21
N ILE A 61 -2.68 17.97 -2.96
CA ILE A 61 -2.80 16.85 -3.90
C ILE A 61 -3.41 15.69 -3.13
N ASP A 62 -4.60 15.27 -3.53
CA ASP A 62 -5.28 14.16 -2.85
C ASP A 62 -4.84 12.82 -3.43
N GLY A 63 -5.41 11.74 -2.88
CA GLY A 63 -5.03 10.41 -3.30
C GLY A 63 -5.34 10.12 -4.75
N ALA A 64 -6.46 10.63 -5.24
CA ALA A 64 -6.82 10.42 -6.64
C ALA A 64 -5.87 11.15 -7.57
N GLU A 65 -5.50 12.37 -7.21
CA GLU A 65 -4.58 13.15 -8.02
C GLU A 65 -3.19 12.51 -8.03
N LEU A 66 -2.76 12.01 -6.89
CA LEU A 66 -1.49 11.31 -6.80
C LEU A 66 -1.51 10.07 -7.70
N ALA A 67 -2.57 9.29 -7.61
CA ALA A 67 -2.68 8.08 -8.40
C ALA A 67 -2.68 8.41 -9.90
N ALA A 68 -3.42 9.46 -10.28
CA ALA A 68 -3.46 9.86 -11.69
C ALA A 68 -2.09 10.24 -12.19
N ALA A 69 -1.32 10.97 -11.38
CA ALA A 69 0.03 11.36 -11.77
C ALA A 69 0.91 10.13 -11.96
N MET A 70 0.78 9.15 -11.06
CA MET A 70 1.57 7.93 -11.18
C MET A 70 1.22 7.14 -12.44
N ARG A 71 -0.06 7.08 -12.77
CA ARG A 71 -0.49 6.32 -13.95
C ARG A 71 -0.01 6.95 -15.25
N ARG A 72 0.30 8.24 -15.23
CA ARG A 72 0.85 8.92 -16.41
C ARG A 72 2.36 8.82 -16.50
N ASP A 73 3.02 8.31 -15.47
CA ASP A 73 4.47 8.20 -15.43
C ASP A 73 4.86 6.76 -15.75
N ASP A 74 5.61 6.55 -16.81
CA ASP A 74 5.98 5.21 -17.25
C ASP A 74 6.66 4.41 -16.15
N ARG A 75 7.40 5.09 -15.28
CA ARG A 75 8.13 4.40 -14.21
C ARG A 75 7.20 3.85 -13.15
N HIS A 76 6.02 4.45 -12.99
CA HIS A 76 5.12 4.10 -11.89
C HIS A 76 3.74 3.66 -12.37
N ARG A 77 3.58 3.51 -13.66
CA ARG A 77 2.27 3.20 -14.24
C ARG A 77 1.68 1.92 -13.67
N ASP A 78 2.52 0.94 -13.42
CA ASP A 78 2.07 -0.37 -12.96
C ASP A 78 2.26 -0.58 -11.46
N THR A 79 2.70 0.44 -10.73
CA THR A 79 2.89 0.31 -9.30
C THR A 79 1.54 0.21 -8.60
N PRO A 80 1.33 -0.82 -7.78
CA PRO A 80 0.05 -0.94 -7.08
C PRO A 80 -0.19 0.22 -6.13
N ILE A 81 -1.42 0.70 -6.09
CA ILE A 81 -1.82 1.81 -5.23
C ILE A 81 -3.02 1.36 -4.41
N ILE A 82 -2.87 1.40 -3.09
CA ILE A 82 -3.98 1.15 -2.17
C ILE A 82 -4.39 2.48 -1.58
N VAL A 83 -5.66 2.82 -1.69
CA VAL A 83 -6.16 4.05 -1.12
C VAL A 83 -6.88 3.77 0.19
N MET A 84 -6.62 4.59 1.20
CA MET A 84 -7.28 4.52 2.49
C MET A 84 -8.31 5.63 2.56
N THR A 85 -9.50 5.32 3.04
CA THR A 85 -10.54 6.33 3.14
C THR A 85 -11.42 6.08 4.35
N SER A 86 -11.84 7.17 5.00
CA SER A 86 -12.79 7.07 6.09
C SER A 86 -14.19 7.47 5.65
N LEU A 87 -14.37 7.77 4.38
CA LEU A 87 -15.69 8.16 3.88
C LEU A 87 -16.63 6.96 3.91
N PRO A 88 -17.80 7.11 4.51
CA PRO A 88 -18.69 5.96 4.68
C PRO A 88 -19.47 5.59 3.44
N THR A 89 -19.60 6.48 2.48
CA THR A 89 -20.51 6.21 1.40
C THR A 89 -19.84 6.09 0.06
N ALA A 90 -19.17 6.85 -0.49
CA ALA A 90 -18.70 6.79 -1.85
C ALA A 90 -17.29 6.25 -1.90
N LEU A 91 -17.15 4.95 -1.73
CA LEU A 91 -15.84 4.35 -1.91
C LEU A 91 -15.43 4.46 -3.36
N PRO A 92 -14.18 4.83 -3.62
CA PRO A 92 -13.73 4.87 -5.01
C PRO A 92 -13.78 3.48 -5.60
N GLN A 93 -14.16 3.42 -6.86
CA GLN A 93 -14.19 2.16 -7.55
C GLN A 93 -12.83 1.92 -8.18
N PRO A 94 -12.39 0.67 -8.23
CA PRO A 94 -11.17 0.38 -8.97
C PRO A 94 -11.41 0.71 -10.44
N ASN A 95 -10.72 1.71 -10.91
CA ASN A 95 -10.96 2.20 -12.27
C ASN A 95 -9.66 2.53 -12.98
N GLY A 96 -8.61 1.79 -12.65
CA GLY A 96 -7.31 2.04 -13.23
C GLY A 96 -6.45 2.96 -12.42
N LEU A 97 -7.03 3.62 -11.43
CA LEU A 97 -6.25 4.45 -10.52
C LEU A 97 -5.79 3.67 -9.30
N PHE A 98 -6.70 2.95 -8.66
CA PHE A 98 -6.41 2.24 -7.44
C PHE A 98 -6.54 0.73 -7.66
N ASP A 99 -5.68 0.00 -6.99
CA ASP A 99 -5.73 -1.47 -7.04
C ASP A 99 -6.52 -2.03 -5.88
N ALA A 100 -6.64 -1.28 -4.80
CA ALA A 100 -7.44 -1.71 -3.66
C ALA A 100 -7.87 -0.50 -2.85
N VAL A 101 -8.93 -0.66 -2.08
CA VAL A 101 -9.46 0.37 -1.20
C VAL A 101 -9.56 -0.19 0.20
N LEU A 102 -8.99 0.53 1.16
CA LEU A 102 -9.07 0.17 2.56
C LEU A 102 -9.90 1.19 3.30
N ARG A 103 -10.96 0.75 3.95
CA ARG A 103 -11.82 1.64 4.69
C ARG A 103 -11.30 1.78 6.11
N LYS A 104 -11.09 3.01 6.56
CA LYS A 104 -10.66 3.28 7.92
C LYS A 104 -11.84 3.18 8.86
N PRO A 105 -11.67 2.66 10.05
CA PRO A 105 -10.44 2.03 10.54
C PRO A 105 -10.30 0.61 10.01
N PHE A 106 -9.08 0.17 9.85
CA PHE A 106 -8.84 -1.20 9.40
C PHE A 106 -7.85 -1.86 10.35
N THR A 107 -7.86 -3.18 10.35
CA THR A 107 -6.93 -3.92 11.19
C THR A 107 -5.63 -4.15 10.44
N PRO A 108 -4.54 -4.43 11.16
CA PRO A 108 -3.30 -4.81 10.49
C PRO A 108 -3.48 -5.98 9.54
N ASP A 109 -4.31 -6.95 9.91
CA ASP A 109 -4.55 -8.10 9.04
C ASP A 109 -5.17 -7.70 7.73
N ARG A 110 -6.13 -6.77 7.77
CA ARG A 110 -6.76 -6.30 6.54
C ARG A 110 -5.77 -5.58 5.65
N LEU A 111 -4.90 -4.77 6.24
CA LEU A 111 -3.89 -4.08 5.47
C LEU A 111 -2.95 -5.07 4.81
N LEU A 112 -2.46 -6.04 5.58
CA LEU A 112 -1.52 -7.02 5.03
C LEU A 112 -2.18 -7.87 3.95
N GLU A 113 -3.44 -8.18 4.13
CA GLU A 113 -4.21 -8.90 3.12
C GLU A 113 -4.28 -8.12 1.81
N ALA A 114 -4.61 -6.84 1.90
CA ALA A 114 -4.72 -6.01 0.70
C ALA A 114 -3.37 -5.88 0.01
N MET A 115 -2.32 -5.70 0.79
CA MET A 115 -0.98 -5.60 0.23
C MET A 115 -0.57 -6.89 -0.45
N SER A 116 -0.85 -8.00 0.19
CA SER A 116 -0.51 -9.31 -0.37
C SER A 116 -1.22 -9.53 -1.70
N SER A 117 -2.48 -9.13 -1.76
CA SER A 117 -3.24 -9.26 -2.97
C SER A 117 -2.65 -8.43 -4.11
N CYS A 118 -2.21 -7.23 -3.81
CA CYS A 118 -1.62 -6.35 -4.82
C CYS A 118 -0.22 -6.77 -5.23
N LEU A 119 0.54 -7.33 -4.30
CA LEU A 119 1.91 -7.75 -4.57
C LEU A 119 1.99 -9.22 -4.93
N GLY A 120 0.89 -9.91 -4.84
CA GLY A 120 0.87 -11.35 -4.81
C GLY A 120 1.48 -12.05 -5.99
N SER A 121 1.10 -11.67 -7.19
CA SER A 121 1.59 -12.41 -8.34
C SER A 121 3.08 -12.18 -8.53
N ALA A 122 3.58 -11.03 -8.13
CA ALA A 122 5.00 -10.74 -8.23
C ALA A 122 5.74 -11.21 -7.00
N ASN A 123 5.04 -11.81 -6.05
CA ASN A 123 5.62 -12.13 -4.76
C ASN A 123 5.13 -13.47 -4.27
N GLU A 124 5.43 -14.47 -5.04
CA GLU A 124 4.98 -15.80 -4.70
C GLU A 124 5.57 -16.30 -3.41
N ALA A 125 6.79 -15.88 -3.12
CA ALA A 125 7.43 -16.30 -1.88
C ALA A 125 6.64 -15.81 -0.67
N ALA A 126 6.14 -14.59 -0.73
CA ALA A 126 5.33 -14.09 0.37
C ALA A 126 4.02 -14.85 0.47
N THR A 127 3.46 -15.20 -0.66
CA THR A 127 2.24 -16.00 -0.67
C THR A 127 2.48 -17.35 -0.05
N GLU A 128 3.57 -17.97 -0.39
CA GLU A 128 3.92 -19.25 0.21
C GLU A 128 4.12 -19.14 1.70
N TRP A 129 4.79 -18.09 2.12
CA TRP A 129 5.01 -17.87 3.52
C TRP A 129 3.68 -17.76 4.26
N SER A 130 2.78 -17.00 3.70
CA SER A 130 1.48 -16.81 4.30
C SER A 130 0.73 -18.13 4.41
N SER A 131 0.78 -18.91 3.37
CA SER A 131 0.10 -20.19 3.37
C SER A 131 0.66 -21.11 4.44
N ARG A 132 1.98 -21.17 4.53
CA ARG A 132 2.56 -22.03 5.54
C ARG A 132 2.22 -21.60 6.94
N GLY A 133 2.19 -20.29 7.16
CA GLY A 133 1.87 -19.77 8.46
C GLY A 133 0.48 -20.09 8.88
N GLU A 134 -0.40 -20.23 7.92
CA GLU A 134 -1.74 -20.49 8.23
C GLU A 134 -2.11 -21.86 8.07
N ARG A 135 -1.58 -22.52 7.14
CA ARG A 135 -1.97 -23.78 6.92
C ARG A 135 -1.37 -24.72 7.70
N GLU A 136 -0.73 -24.27 7.95
CA GLU A 136 -0.51 -24.91 8.61
C GLU A 136 -1.36 -24.70 9.32
N SER A 137 -1.99 -24.24 9.11
CA SER A 137 -3.01 -24.04 9.54
C SER A 137 -3.84 -24.24 8.80
N GLY A 138 -3.42 -24.38 8.29
CA GLY A 138 -4.00 -24.60 7.71
C GLY A 138 -3.93 -24.86 7.07
N SER A 139 -3.86 -25.07 7.09
CA SER A 139 -3.82 -25.30 6.45
C SER A 139 -3.82 -25.41 6.03
N GLY A 140 -3.79 -25.29 6.18
CA GLY A 140 -3.84 -25.20 5.83
C GLY A 140 -3.73 -24.82 5.40
N VAL A 141 -3.92 -24.78 5.38
CA VAL A 141 -3.91 -24.39 5.01
C VAL A 141 -3.94 -24.07 4.61
N ASP A 142 -4.01 -23.83 4.36
CA ASP A 142 -4.08 -23.46 4.09
C ASP A 142 -4.17 -23.05 4.05
N GLY A 143 -3.89 -22.66 4.24
CA GLY A 143 -4.12 -22.27 4.41
C GLY A 143 -4.17 -22.03 4.45
#